data_e73636404f6cb04217294407f7fd6316
#
_entry.id   e73636404f6cb04217294407f7fd6316
#
_cell.length_a   1.000
_cell.length_b   1.000
_cell.length_c   1.000
_cell.angle_alpha   90.00
_cell.angle_beta   90.00
_cell.angle_gamma   90.00
#
_symmetry.space_group_name_H-M   'P 1'
#
loop_
_entity.id
_entity.type
_entity.pdbx_description
1 polymer ?
#
loop_
_entity_poly.entity_id
_entity_poly.type
_entity_poly.pdbx_seq_one_letter_code
_entity_poly.pdbx_strand_id
1 'polypeptide(L)'
;MAAPASLAARAQSPLAAFVAASSRLLLITGAGVSTDSGIPDYRSPQRPAYRPLQHHEFVASERVRRRYWARSFVGFRTMQGARPNAAHEALAALERLGRAGAGLITQNVDRLHHRAGHADVLELHGTVHECECMACRASVARDDVQAEMALANARWAGLAPEREDAPALTSLTAVSEELGMIPPPPAPQPAGADASARRLRPDGDTELRDEALYDSFVVPRCRACGSALLKPSVTFHGGSVPVDVTSNAAERARGCDAVLVAGSTLSTFSAYRLVRDAAQRGARVAILNCGATRADSLATLKLEERVGVALPALVAAMAGGR
;
A
#
# COMPACT_ATOMS: atom_id res chain seq x y z
N MET A 1 -7.07 -30.86 -11.65
CA MET A 1 -8.21 -29.93 -11.51
C MET A 1 -9.03 -30.40 -10.33
N ALA A 2 -9.01 -29.69 -9.19
CA ALA A 2 -9.85 -30.01 -8.04
C ALA A 2 -11.29 -29.58 -8.34
N ALA A 3 -12.26 -30.49 -8.10
CA ALA A 3 -13.67 -30.20 -8.29
C ALA A 3 -14.10 -29.02 -7.39
N PRO A 4 -15.01 -28.14 -7.87
CA PRO A 4 -15.53 -27.06 -7.04
C PRO A 4 -16.28 -27.64 -5.83
N ALA A 5 -15.91 -27.20 -4.62
CA ALA A 5 -16.60 -27.60 -3.41
C ALA A 5 -18.12 -27.35 -3.54
N SER A 6 -18.94 -28.31 -3.09
CA SER A 6 -20.40 -28.24 -3.20
C SER A 6 -20.95 -27.02 -2.42
N LEU A 7 -22.10 -26.47 -2.84
CA LEU A 7 -22.80 -25.37 -2.17
C LEU A 7 -23.01 -25.62 -0.65
N ALA A 8 -23.26 -26.88 -0.26
CA ALA A 8 -23.40 -27.28 1.14
C ALA A 8 -22.10 -27.18 1.95
N ALA A 9 -20.93 -27.47 1.34
CA ALA A 9 -19.62 -27.29 1.98
C ALA A 9 -19.24 -25.79 2.13
N ARG A 10 -19.74 -24.92 1.25
CA ARG A 10 -19.53 -23.46 1.31
C ARG A 10 -20.30 -22.80 2.47
N ALA A 11 -21.50 -23.29 2.80
CA ALA A 11 -22.31 -22.78 3.91
C ALA A 11 -21.71 -23.12 5.30
N GLN A 12 -20.72 -24.02 5.39
CA GLN A 12 -20.07 -24.44 6.62
C GLN A 12 -18.63 -23.89 6.76
N SER A 13 -18.22 -22.90 5.95
CA SER A 13 -16.89 -22.28 6.08
C SER A 13 -16.73 -21.67 7.48
N PRO A 14 -15.69 -22.06 8.28
CA PRO A 14 -15.43 -21.47 9.59
C PRO A 14 -15.34 -19.95 9.55
N LEU A 15 -14.79 -19.38 8.45
CA LEU A 15 -14.70 -17.95 8.25
C LEU A 15 -16.06 -17.30 8.05
N ALA A 16 -16.97 -17.94 7.30
CA ALA A 16 -18.34 -17.46 7.11
C ALA A 16 -19.13 -17.47 8.43
N ALA A 17 -18.99 -18.53 9.23
CA ALA A 17 -19.59 -18.61 10.56
C ALA A 17 -19.02 -17.54 11.49
N PHE A 18 -17.71 -17.29 11.47
CA PHE A 18 -17.08 -16.23 12.24
C PHE A 18 -17.64 -14.85 11.89
N VAL A 19 -17.71 -14.52 10.60
CA VAL A 19 -18.23 -13.22 10.11
C VAL A 19 -19.73 -13.10 10.38
N ALA A 20 -20.52 -14.16 10.18
CA ALA A 20 -21.96 -14.14 10.43
C ALA A 20 -22.31 -13.89 11.90
N ALA A 21 -21.50 -14.40 12.81
CA ALA A 21 -21.66 -14.21 14.25
C ALA A 21 -21.13 -12.87 14.77
N SER A 22 -20.58 -11.99 13.90
CA SER A 22 -20.04 -10.69 14.27
C SER A 22 -21.06 -9.59 14.00
N SER A 23 -21.27 -8.70 14.97
CA SER A 23 -22.16 -7.54 14.83
C SER A 23 -21.39 -6.30 14.37
N ARG A 24 -20.14 -6.16 14.81
CA ARG A 24 -19.24 -5.04 14.49
C ARG A 24 -17.84 -5.55 14.14
N LEU A 25 -17.74 -6.19 12.99
CA LEU A 25 -16.47 -6.71 12.48
C LEU A 25 -15.55 -5.56 12.04
N LEU A 26 -14.32 -5.57 12.56
CA LEU A 26 -13.21 -4.74 12.09
C LEU A 26 -12.34 -5.54 11.12
N LEU A 27 -12.10 -4.98 9.93
CA LEU A 27 -11.17 -5.53 8.95
C LEU A 27 -9.79 -4.89 9.11
N ILE A 28 -8.73 -5.69 9.21
CA ILE A 28 -7.33 -5.20 9.23
C ILE A 28 -6.57 -5.88 8.11
N THR A 29 -6.00 -5.10 7.16
CA THR A 29 -5.30 -5.64 6.00
C THR A 29 -3.83 -5.24 5.97
N GLY A 30 -3.01 -6.03 5.27
CA GLY A 30 -1.61 -5.76 5.03
C GLY A 30 -1.18 -6.13 3.61
N ALA A 31 0.12 -6.09 3.33
CA ALA A 31 0.68 -6.20 1.99
C ALA A 31 0.30 -7.50 1.24
N GLY A 32 0.00 -8.57 1.96
CA GLY A 32 -0.44 -9.83 1.36
C GLY A 32 -1.76 -9.73 0.60
N VAL A 33 -2.60 -8.72 0.86
CA VAL A 33 -3.84 -8.49 0.09
C VAL A 33 -3.54 -7.96 -1.31
N SER A 34 -2.44 -7.22 -1.49
CA SER A 34 -2.09 -6.55 -2.76
C SER A 34 -1.16 -7.38 -3.66
N THR A 35 -0.76 -8.59 -3.25
CA THR A 35 0.17 -9.42 -4.05
C THR A 35 -0.41 -9.83 -5.39
N ASP A 36 -1.70 -10.16 -5.45
CA ASP A 36 -2.40 -10.50 -6.69
C ASP A 36 -2.68 -9.25 -7.57
N SER A 37 -2.38 -8.05 -7.09
CA SER A 37 -2.39 -6.78 -7.84
C SER A 37 -1.01 -6.42 -8.40
N GLY A 38 0.00 -7.29 -8.27
CA GLY A 38 1.38 -7.06 -8.70
C GLY A 38 2.22 -6.24 -7.71
N ILE A 39 1.67 -5.84 -6.56
CA ILE A 39 2.43 -5.18 -5.49
C ILE A 39 2.97 -6.26 -4.55
N PRO A 40 4.29 -6.38 -4.39
CA PRO A 40 4.88 -7.42 -3.56
C PRO A 40 4.60 -7.21 -2.07
N ASP A 41 4.69 -8.27 -1.29
CA ASP A 41 4.76 -8.17 0.15
C ASP A 41 6.20 -8.06 0.69
N TYR A 42 6.36 -7.90 2.02
CA TYR A 42 7.66 -7.74 2.68
C TYR A 42 8.34 -9.04 3.06
N ARG A 43 7.63 -10.18 3.12
CA ARG A 43 8.06 -11.35 3.88
C ARG A 43 7.85 -12.71 3.24
N SER A 44 7.37 -12.76 2.01
CA SER A 44 7.35 -14.01 1.25
C SER A 44 8.75 -14.62 1.19
N PRO A 45 8.92 -15.96 1.30
CA PRO A 45 10.22 -16.64 1.38
C PRO A 45 11.17 -16.29 0.22
N GLN A 46 10.63 -15.90 -0.92
CA GLN A 46 11.39 -15.52 -2.13
C GLN A 46 11.91 -14.08 -2.08
N ARG A 47 11.60 -13.33 -1.01
CA ARG A 47 12.02 -11.93 -0.86
C ARG A 47 13.36 -11.86 -0.15
N PRO A 48 14.35 -11.12 -0.68
CA PRO A 48 15.57 -10.86 0.05
C PRO A 48 15.29 -9.99 1.28
N ALA A 49 16.16 -10.10 2.26
CA ALA A 49 16.12 -9.25 3.44
C ALA A 49 16.10 -7.76 3.03
N TYR A 50 15.18 -7.02 3.59
CA TYR A 50 14.97 -5.61 3.31
C TYR A 50 15.19 -4.78 4.57
N ARG A 51 16.05 -3.76 4.47
CA ARG A 51 16.17 -2.73 5.50
C ARG A 51 15.25 -1.57 5.11
N PRO A 52 14.15 -1.34 5.84
CA PRO A 52 13.26 -0.23 5.55
C PRO A 52 13.94 1.11 5.88
N LEU A 53 13.60 2.14 5.08
CA LEU A 53 14.03 3.50 5.32
C LEU A 53 13.55 4.00 6.68
N GLN A 54 14.48 4.55 7.47
CA GLN A 54 14.16 5.14 8.76
C GLN A 54 13.81 6.62 8.61
N HIS A 55 12.82 7.08 9.36
CA HIS A 55 12.36 8.47 9.34
C HIS A 55 13.52 9.46 9.62
N HIS A 56 14.31 9.19 10.65
CA HIS A 56 15.43 10.07 11.01
C HIS A 56 16.52 10.14 9.92
N GLU A 57 16.76 9.03 9.18
CA GLU A 57 17.73 9.02 8.07
C GLU A 57 17.25 9.92 6.92
N PHE A 58 15.93 9.86 6.61
CA PHE A 58 15.32 10.70 5.57
C PHE A 58 15.42 12.19 5.94
N VAL A 59 15.13 12.54 7.18
CA VAL A 59 15.18 13.94 7.65
C VAL A 59 16.61 14.47 7.66
N ALA A 60 17.56 13.70 8.18
CA ALA A 60 18.92 14.16 8.41
C ALA A 60 19.76 14.26 7.13
N SER A 61 19.51 13.43 6.10
CA SER A 61 20.42 13.28 4.97
C SER A 61 19.79 13.61 3.62
N GLU A 62 20.35 14.60 2.91
CA GLU A 62 19.96 14.91 1.54
C GLU A 62 20.24 13.74 0.58
N ARG A 63 21.37 13.04 0.76
CA ARG A 63 21.72 11.87 -0.03
C ARG A 63 20.65 10.76 0.12
N VAL A 64 20.16 10.54 1.33
CA VAL A 64 19.09 9.57 1.60
C VAL A 64 17.79 10.00 0.94
N ARG A 65 17.42 11.29 1.01
CA ARG A 65 16.23 11.83 0.31
C ARG A 65 16.35 11.66 -1.19
N ARG A 66 17.53 11.97 -1.77
CA ARG A 66 17.80 11.83 -3.20
C ARG A 66 17.64 10.38 -3.65
N ARG A 67 18.26 9.44 -2.97
CA ARG A 67 18.11 8.00 -3.22
C ARG A 67 16.65 7.55 -3.12
N TYR A 68 15.94 7.99 -2.07
CA TYR A 68 14.54 7.67 -1.88
C TYR A 68 13.69 8.18 -3.06
N TRP A 69 13.79 9.46 -3.39
CA TRP A 69 12.97 10.06 -4.44
C TRP A 69 13.26 9.49 -5.82
N ALA A 70 14.52 9.20 -6.15
CA ALA A 70 14.87 8.55 -7.40
C ALA A 70 14.23 7.18 -7.55
N ARG A 71 14.27 6.36 -6.51
CA ARG A 71 13.68 5.03 -6.47
C ARG A 71 12.15 5.08 -6.48
N SER A 72 11.58 5.99 -5.69
CA SER A 72 10.14 6.25 -5.65
C SER A 72 9.62 6.81 -6.98
N PHE A 73 10.41 7.62 -7.69
CA PHE A 73 10.07 8.12 -9.02
C PHE A 73 9.86 6.98 -10.02
N VAL A 74 10.75 6.00 -10.03
CA VAL A 74 10.64 4.84 -10.91
C VAL A 74 9.50 3.91 -10.50
N GLY A 75 9.37 3.62 -9.19
CA GLY A 75 8.41 2.65 -8.68
C GLY A 75 6.96 3.15 -8.64
N PHE A 76 6.75 4.46 -8.49
CA PHE A 76 5.40 5.02 -8.32
C PHE A 76 4.47 4.73 -9.50
N ARG A 77 4.97 4.69 -10.72
CA ARG A 77 4.14 4.36 -11.90
C ARG A 77 3.51 2.97 -11.79
N THR A 78 4.24 1.99 -11.28
CA THR A 78 3.71 0.65 -11.03
C THR A 78 2.62 0.68 -9.95
N MET A 79 2.85 1.43 -8.85
CA MET A 79 1.84 1.61 -7.80
C MET A 79 0.58 2.29 -8.33
N GLN A 80 0.74 3.33 -9.14
CA GLN A 80 -0.36 4.07 -9.76
C GLN A 80 -1.16 3.20 -10.74
N GLY A 81 -0.48 2.35 -11.52
CA GLY A 81 -1.07 1.42 -12.49
C GLY A 81 -1.73 0.19 -11.85
N ALA A 82 -1.37 -0.17 -10.62
CA ALA A 82 -1.95 -1.34 -9.94
C ALA A 82 -3.48 -1.24 -9.83
N ARG A 83 -4.16 -2.36 -9.98
CA ARG A 83 -5.62 -2.41 -9.89
C ARG A 83 -6.06 -3.27 -8.72
N PRO A 84 -7.22 -3.00 -8.11
CA PRO A 84 -7.82 -3.90 -7.13
C PRO A 84 -7.91 -5.32 -7.69
N ASN A 85 -7.71 -6.30 -6.82
CA ASN A 85 -7.89 -7.71 -7.13
C ASN A 85 -9.11 -8.28 -6.42
N ALA A 86 -9.41 -9.54 -6.65
CA ALA A 86 -10.58 -10.23 -6.09
C ALA A 86 -10.67 -10.16 -4.56
N ALA A 87 -9.54 -10.07 -3.83
CA ALA A 87 -9.56 -9.89 -2.38
C ALA A 87 -10.06 -8.49 -1.96
N HIS A 88 -9.61 -7.44 -2.65
CA HIS A 88 -10.09 -6.06 -2.41
C HIS A 88 -11.58 -5.95 -2.70
N GLU A 89 -12.04 -6.52 -3.83
CA GLU A 89 -13.44 -6.50 -4.24
C GLU A 89 -14.32 -7.29 -3.27
N ALA A 90 -13.83 -8.43 -2.77
CA ALA A 90 -14.52 -9.23 -1.77
C ALA A 90 -14.67 -8.48 -0.43
N LEU A 91 -13.62 -7.81 0.04
CA LEU A 91 -13.71 -7.01 1.26
C LEU A 91 -14.68 -5.83 1.10
N ALA A 92 -14.68 -5.14 -0.04
CA ALA A 92 -15.67 -4.10 -0.35
C ALA A 92 -17.10 -4.66 -0.44
N ALA A 93 -17.27 -5.90 -0.93
CA ALA A 93 -18.57 -6.57 -0.92
C ALA A 93 -19.05 -6.90 0.50
N LEU A 94 -18.16 -7.30 1.42
CA LEU A 94 -18.52 -7.49 2.84
C LEU A 94 -19.03 -6.20 3.48
N GLU A 95 -18.41 -5.06 3.17
CA GLU A 95 -18.89 -3.75 3.64
C GLU A 95 -20.29 -3.46 3.10
N ARG A 96 -20.52 -3.61 1.78
CA ARG A 96 -21.85 -3.43 1.17
C ARG A 96 -22.92 -4.38 1.72
N LEU A 97 -22.54 -5.57 2.16
CA LEU A 97 -23.41 -6.51 2.85
C LEU A 97 -23.66 -6.16 4.31
N GLY A 98 -23.11 -5.03 4.81
CA GLY A 98 -23.22 -4.62 6.20
C GLY A 98 -22.45 -5.50 7.19
N ARG A 99 -21.43 -6.22 6.71
CA ARG A 99 -20.63 -7.15 7.53
C ARG A 99 -19.32 -6.56 8.06
N ALA A 100 -18.96 -5.35 7.70
CA ALA A 100 -17.77 -4.64 8.18
C ALA A 100 -18.16 -3.42 9.05
N GLY A 101 -18.98 -3.63 10.07
CA GLY A 101 -19.61 -2.57 10.86
C GLY A 101 -18.67 -1.71 11.71
N ALA A 102 -17.38 -2.08 11.84
CA ALA A 102 -16.33 -1.27 12.46
C ALA A 102 -15.33 -0.72 11.42
N GLY A 103 -15.62 -0.85 10.12
CA GLY A 103 -14.82 -0.35 9.02
C GLY A 103 -13.57 -1.18 8.71
N LEU A 104 -12.71 -0.62 7.87
CA LEU A 104 -11.45 -1.23 7.45
C LEU A 104 -10.25 -0.37 7.84
N ILE A 105 -9.23 -0.99 8.43
CA ILE A 105 -7.91 -0.39 8.67
C ILE A 105 -6.90 -1.10 7.77
N THR A 106 -6.23 -0.36 6.89
CA THR A 106 -5.17 -0.93 6.07
C THR A 106 -3.79 -0.43 6.46
N GLN A 107 -2.81 -1.32 6.44
CA GLN A 107 -1.39 -0.98 6.56
C GLN A 107 -0.79 -0.58 5.21
N ASN A 108 -1.51 -0.87 4.12
CA ASN A 108 -1.06 -0.61 2.76
C ASN A 108 -1.17 0.87 2.41
N VAL A 109 -0.29 1.31 1.53
CA VAL A 109 -0.17 2.72 1.09
C VAL A 109 -0.59 2.90 -0.37
N ASP A 110 -1.22 1.89 -0.97
CA ASP A 110 -1.50 1.74 -2.41
C ASP A 110 -2.87 2.27 -2.87
N ARG A 111 -3.76 2.63 -1.93
CA ARG A 111 -5.15 3.06 -2.18
C ARG A 111 -6.03 2.04 -2.92
N LEU A 112 -5.64 0.76 -2.99
CA LEU A 112 -6.43 -0.23 -3.72
C LEU A 112 -7.79 -0.52 -3.06
N HIS A 113 -7.91 -0.40 -1.74
CA HIS A 113 -9.22 -0.51 -1.06
C HIS A 113 -10.19 0.60 -1.50
N HIS A 114 -9.75 1.86 -1.56
CA HIS A 114 -10.57 2.97 -2.07
C HIS A 114 -10.98 2.72 -3.53
N ARG A 115 -10.04 2.27 -4.36
CA ARG A 115 -10.29 1.95 -5.78
C ARG A 115 -11.21 0.74 -5.97
N ALA A 116 -11.32 -0.16 -4.99
CA ALA A 116 -12.28 -1.25 -4.96
C ALA A 116 -13.68 -0.82 -4.51
N GLY A 117 -13.86 0.44 -4.12
CA GLY A 117 -15.14 1.00 -3.70
C GLY A 117 -15.47 0.82 -2.23
N HIS A 118 -14.48 0.62 -1.36
CA HIS A 118 -14.68 0.76 0.08
C HIS A 118 -14.97 2.22 0.44
N ALA A 119 -15.98 2.46 1.26
CA ALA A 119 -16.37 3.78 1.73
C ALA A 119 -15.63 4.18 3.02
N ASP A 120 -15.38 3.23 3.92
CA ASP A 120 -14.81 3.49 5.25
C ASP A 120 -13.44 2.82 5.42
N VAL A 121 -12.39 3.45 4.87
CA VAL A 121 -10.99 3.00 4.94
C VAL A 121 -10.16 3.94 5.78
N LEU A 122 -9.46 3.40 6.78
CA LEU A 122 -8.42 4.11 7.52
C LEU A 122 -7.03 3.63 7.05
N GLU A 123 -6.26 4.51 6.41
CA GLU A 123 -4.88 4.25 5.98
C GLU A 123 -3.93 4.44 7.18
N LEU A 124 -3.66 3.36 7.92
CA LEU A 124 -2.87 3.39 9.17
C LEU A 124 -1.45 3.94 8.98
N HIS A 125 -0.85 3.67 7.85
CA HIS A 125 0.51 4.11 7.53
C HIS A 125 0.54 5.21 6.46
N GLY A 126 -0.61 5.80 6.15
CA GLY A 126 -0.76 6.84 5.13
C GLY A 126 -0.77 6.30 3.70
N THR A 127 -0.35 7.13 2.74
CA THR A 127 -0.47 6.83 1.32
C THR A 127 0.72 7.34 0.51
N VAL A 128 1.06 6.63 -0.59
CA VAL A 128 2.06 7.11 -1.58
C VAL A 128 1.46 8.08 -2.59
N HIS A 129 0.13 8.25 -2.62
CA HIS A 129 -0.59 9.09 -3.58
C HIS A 129 -0.67 10.57 -3.19
N GLU A 130 -0.19 10.91 -2.01
CA GLU A 130 -0.06 12.28 -1.52
C GLU A 130 1.35 12.52 -0.99
N CYS A 131 1.77 13.77 -0.99
CA CYS A 131 3.02 14.22 -0.40
C CYS A 131 2.75 15.35 0.60
N GLU A 132 3.57 15.41 1.62
CA GLU A 132 3.52 16.43 2.66
C GLU A 132 4.88 17.08 2.84
N CYS A 133 4.91 18.40 2.99
CA CYS A 133 6.09 19.12 3.39
C CYS A 133 6.26 19.07 4.92
N MET A 134 7.35 18.52 5.39
CA MET A 134 7.62 18.42 6.83
C MET A 134 7.95 19.77 7.47
N ALA A 135 8.32 20.80 6.67
CA ALA A 135 8.64 22.13 7.17
C ALA A 135 7.38 23.00 7.35
N CYS A 136 6.49 23.07 6.34
CA CYS A 136 5.33 23.96 6.38
C CYS A 136 3.98 23.23 6.40
N ARG A 137 3.97 21.90 6.39
CA ARG A 137 2.78 21.03 6.41
C ARG A 137 1.88 21.13 5.17
N ALA A 138 2.32 21.82 4.12
CA ALA A 138 1.58 21.86 2.87
C ALA A 138 1.47 20.46 2.27
N SER A 139 0.26 20.10 1.85
CA SER A 139 -0.04 18.86 1.13
C SER A 139 -0.08 19.11 -0.38
N VAL A 140 0.35 18.14 -1.16
CA VAL A 140 0.34 18.17 -2.62
C VAL A 140 0.08 16.76 -3.17
N ALA A 141 -0.68 16.66 -4.27
CA ALA A 141 -0.90 15.39 -4.93
C ALA A 141 0.42 14.78 -5.41
N ARG A 142 0.59 13.46 -5.24
CA ARG A 142 1.81 12.78 -5.69
C ARG A 142 2.00 12.87 -7.19
N ASP A 143 0.92 12.91 -7.94
CA ASP A 143 0.96 13.03 -9.41
C ASP A 143 1.60 14.36 -9.85
N ASP A 144 1.31 15.46 -9.15
CA ASP A 144 1.93 16.78 -9.43
C ASP A 144 3.44 16.73 -9.15
N VAL A 145 3.83 16.12 -8.01
CA VAL A 145 5.25 15.93 -7.67
C VAL A 145 5.94 15.01 -8.68
N GLN A 146 5.22 13.98 -9.17
CA GLN A 146 5.74 13.06 -10.19
C GLN A 146 6.01 13.81 -11.52
N ALA A 147 5.08 14.67 -11.94
CA ALA A 147 5.24 15.47 -13.15
C ALA A 147 6.43 16.43 -13.02
N GLU A 148 6.59 17.13 -11.90
CA GLU A 148 7.75 18.00 -11.65
C GLU A 148 9.07 17.24 -11.69
N MET A 149 9.11 16.06 -11.04
CA MET A 149 10.30 15.22 -11.07
C MET A 149 10.61 14.73 -12.47
N ALA A 150 9.61 14.43 -13.31
CA ALA A 150 9.80 14.01 -14.69
C ALA A 150 10.46 15.12 -15.53
N LEU A 151 10.02 16.37 -15.36
CA LEU A 151 10.63 17.53 -16.03
C LEU A 151 12.07 17.76 -15.56
N ALA A 152 12.30 17.74 -14.25
CA ALA A 152 13.63 17.99 -13.66
C ALA A 152 14.63 16.84 -13.91
N ASN A 153 14.16 15.64 -14.22
CA ASN A 153 14.94 14.40 -14.35
C ASN A 153 14.65 13.68 -15.66
N ALA A 154 14.63 14.38 -16.80
CA ALA A 154 14.22 13.81 -18.10
C ALA A 154 14.94 12.51 -18.46
N ARG A 155 16.24 12.38 -18.14
CA ARG A 155 17.04 11.16 -18.35
C ARG A 155 16.54 9.93 -17.57
N TRP A 156 15.75 10.15 -16.50
CA TRP A 156 15.17 9.09 -15.69
C TRP A 156 13.82 8.60 -16.24
N ALA A 157 13.21 9.34 -17.17
CA ALA A 157 11.92 9.00 -17.74
C ALA A 157 11.91 7.61 -18.40
N GLY A 158 12.97 7.27 -19.13
CA GLY A 158 13.13 5.94 -19.74
C GLY A 158 13.39 4.79 -18.77
N LEU A 159 13.65 5.07 -17.49
CA LEU A 159 13.79 4.07 -16.44
C LEU A 159 12.45 3.70 -15.79
N ALA A 160 11.42 4.51 -15.95
CA ALA A 160 10.09 4.19 -15.44
C ALA A 160 9.34 3.31 -16.46
N PRO A 161 8.58 2.28 -16.03
CA PRO A 161 7.79 1.47 -16.94
C PRO A 161 6.77 2.37 -17.67
N GLU A 162 6.62 2.14 -18.98
CA GLU A 162 5.60 2.80 -19.76
C GLU A 162 4.22 2.32 -19.31
N ARG A 163 3.27 3.24 -19.25
CA ARG A 163 1.85 2.90 -19.09
C ARG A 163 1.23 2.78 -20.49
N GLU A 164 0.48 1.71 -20.71
CA GLU A 164 -0.29 1.52 -21.96
C GLU A 164 -1.37 2.62 -22.13
N ASP A 165 -1.82 3.24 -21.03
CA ASP A 165 -2.87 4.28 -20.98
C ASP A 165 -2.35 5.68 -20.56
N ALA A 166 -1.03 5.88 -20.47
CA ALA A 166 -0.48 7.21 -20.19
C ALA A 166 -0.59 8.10 -21.44
N PRO A 167 -1.02 9.37 -21.31
CA PRO A 167 -0.86 10.32 -22.42
C PRO A 167 0.61 10.35 -22.81
N ALA A 168 0.87 10.20 -24.10
CA ALA A 168 2.23 10.15 -24.63
C ALA A 168 3.06 11.33 -24.11
N LEU A 169 4.36 11.12 -23.87
CA LEU A 169 5.30 12.19 -23.45
C LEU A 169 5.27 13.43 -24.38
N THR A 170 4.71 13.30 -25.57
CA THR A 170 4.41 14.39 -26.51
C THR A 170 3.56 15.52 -25.91
N SER A 171 2.73 15.25 -24.89
CA SER A 171 1.98 16.30 -24.19
C SER A 171 2.85 17.10 -23.20
N LEU A 172 3.95 16.52 -22.70
CA LEU A 172 4.90 17.22 -21.82
C LEU A 172 5.82 18.15 -22.60
N THR A 173 6.18 17.81 -23.85
CA THR A 173 6.90 18.70 -24.78
C THR A 173 6.05 19.93 -25.14
N ALA A 174 4.75 19.75 -25.39
CA ALA A 174 3.85 20.86 -25.67
C ALA A 174 3.73 21.84 -24.47
N VAL A 175 3.66 21.32 -23.24
CA VAL A 175 3.63 22.16 -22.01
C VAL A 175 4.97 22.86 -21.78
N SER A 176 6.13 22.23 -22.10
CA SER A 176 7.44 22.87 -21.98
C SER A 176 7.67 23.96 -23.03
N GLU A 177 7.12 23.82 -24.23
CA GLU A 177 7.14 24.84 -25.26
C GLU A 177 6.27 26.04 -24.88
N GLU A 178 5.09 25.79 -24.29
CA GLU A 178 4.18 26.86 -23.83
C GLU A 178 4.77 27.67 -22.66
N LEU A 179 5.64 27.06 -21.83
CA LEU A 179 6.35 27.68 -20.70
C LEU A 179 7.70 28.29 -21.09
N GLY A 180 8.11 28.23 -22.39
CA GLY A 180 9.38 28.79 -22.86
C GLY A 180 10.62 28.11 -22.32
N MET A 181 10.50 26.87 -21.82
CA MET A 181 11.62 26.07 -21.35
C MET A 181 12.23 25.28 -22.50
N ILE A 182 13.45 25.58 -22.89
CA ILE A 182 14.20 24.81 -23.90
C ILE A 182 14.56 23.46 -23.25
N PRO A 183 14.05 22.32 -23.76
CA PRO A 183 14.45 21.02 -23.22
C PRO A 183 15.94 20.78 -23.50
N PRO A 184 16.71 20.26 -22.51
CA PRO A 184 18.09 19.86 -22.78
C PRO A 184 18.11 18.74 -23.84
N PRO A 185 19.17 18.68 -24.67
CA PRO A 185 19.29 17.64 -25.70
C PRO A 185 19.18 16.25 -25.07
N PRO A 186 18.57 15.26 -25.77
CA PRO A 186 18.43 13.92 -25.23
C PRO A 186 19.81 13.35 -24.93
N ALA A 187 20.02 13.01 -23.66
CA ALA A 187 21.24 12.33 -23.25
C ALA A 187 21.28 10.90 -23.85
N PRO A 188 22.47 10.37 -24.16
CA PRO A 188 22.59 9.01 -24.67
C PRO A 188 21.94 8.05 -23.70
N GLN A 189 21.03 7.21 -24.21
CA GLN A 189 20.38 6.18 -23.41
C GLN A 189 21.47 5.24 -22.85
N PRO A 190 21.46 4.93 -21.54
CA PRO A 190 22.35 3.92 -21.03
C PRO A 190 21.99 2.59 -21.69
N ALA A 191 22.92 2.07 -22.48
CA ALA A 191 22.78 0.76 -23.13
C ALA A 191 22.52 -0.29 -22.04
N GLY A 192 21.40 -1.03 -22.15
CA GLY A 192 21.19 -2.27 -21.41
C GLY A 192 20.58 -2.15 -20.02
N ALA A 193 19.62 -1.27 -19.77
CA ALA A 193 18.80 -1.34 -18.55
C ALA A 193 17.86 -2.57 -18.65
N ASP A 194 18.38 -3.74 -18.28
CA ASP A 194 17.62 -4.98 -18.18
C ASP A 194 16.43 -4.79 -17.20
N ALA A 195 15.21 -4.88 -17.72
CA ALA A 195 13.99 -4.76 -16.92
C ALA A 195 13.92 -5.81 -15.79
N SER A 196 14.64 -6.95 -15.93
CA SER A 196 14.75 -8.00 -14.91
C SER A 196 15.51 -7.54 -13.65
N ALA A 197 16.27 -6.44 -13.75
CA ALA A 197 17.08 -5.91 -12.65
C ALA A 197 16.31 -4.96 -11.70
N ARG A 198 15.06 -4.64 -12.01
CA ARG A 198 14.23 -3.71 -11.24
C ARG A 198 13.33 -4.48 -10.28
N ARG A 199 13.43 -4.20 -9.01
CA ARG A 199 12.61 -4.86 -7.99
C ARG A 199 11.73 -3.85 -7.27
N LEU A 200 10.42 -3.91 -7.54
CA LEU A 200 9.42 -3.12 -6.82
C LEU A 200 9.34 -3.60 -5.36
N ARG A 201 9.14 -2.66 -4.44
CA ARG A 201 8.92 -2.87 -3.02
C ARG A 201 7.47 -2.54 -2.64
N PRO A 202 6.97 -3.06 -1.49
CA PRO A 202 5.59 -2.84 -1.06
C PRO A 202 5.23 -1.37 -0.80
N ASP A 203 6.21 -0.52 -0.55
CA ASP A 203 6.07 0.93 -0.35
C ASP A 203 6.18 1.75 -1.65
N GLY A 204 6.16 1.07 -2.80
CA GLY A 204 6.27 1.70 -4.12
C GLY A 204 7.67 2.15 -4.50
N ASP A 205 8.67 1.74 -3.76
CA ASP A 205 10.08 2.01 -4.03
C ASP A 205 10.67 0.93 -4.96
N THR A 206 11.51 1.30 -5.91
CA THR A 206 12.17 0.37 -6.84
C THR A 206 13.68 0.39 -6.67
N GLU A 207 14.26 -0.76 -6.40
CA GLU A 207 15.71 -0.90 -6.26
C GLU A 207 16.40 -0.82 -7.62
N LEU A 208 17.43 0.01 -7.71
CA LEU A 208 18.30 0.16 -8.89
C LEU A 208 19.69 -0.31 -8.51
N ARG A 209 20.34 -1.02 -9.42
CA ARG A 209 21.67 -1.61 -9.16
C ARG A 209 22.81 -0.59 -9.14
N ASP A 210 22.69 0.48 -9.91
CA ASP A 210 23.74 1.50 -10.02
C ASP A 210 23.49 2.65 -9.04
N GLU A 211 24.25 2.69 -7.96
CA GLU A 211 24.16 3.75 -6.96
C GLU A 211 24.65 5.11 -7.46
N ALA A 212 25.54 5.15 -8.44
CA ALA A 212 26.05 6.40 -9.01
C ALA A 212 24.96 7.18 -9.76
N LEU A 213 23.93 6.50 -10.25
CA LEU A 213 22.77 7.16 -10.87
C LEU A 213 22.09 8.13 -9.90
N TYR A 214 22.00 7.78 -8.62
CA TYR A 214 21.27 8.59 -7.65
C TYR A 214 21.85 10.00 -7.47
N ASP A 215 23.16 10.20 -7.61
CA ASP A 215 23.81 11.49 -7.42
C ASP A 215 23.33 12.56 -8.38
N SER A 216 22.79 12.14 -9.50
CA SER A 216 22.27 13.00 -10.55
C SER A 216 20.79 13.36 -10.41
N PHE A 217 20.07 12.75 -9.48
CA PHE A 217 18.62 12.95 -9.34
C PHE A 217 18.31 14.28 -8.65
N VAL A 218 17.46 15.09 -9.28
CA VAL A 218 16.96 16.35 -8.71
C VAL A 218 15.78 16.04 -7.80
N VAL A 219 15.96 16.34 -6.51
CA VAL A 219 14.95 16.09 -5.46
C VAL A 219 13.83 17.14 -5.56
N PRO A 220 12.54 16.74 -5.48
CA PRO A 220 11.45 17.70 -5.49
C PRO A 220 11.50 18.60 -4.26
N ARG A 221 11.05 19.84 -4.43
CA ARG A 221 10.96 20.84 -3.37
C ARG A 221 9.52 21.26 -3.14
N CYS A 222 9.21 21.66 -1.92
CA CYS A 222 7.90 22.20 -1.59
C CYS A 222 7.65 23.51 -2.34
N ARG A 223 6.58 23.61 -3.13
CA ARG A 223 6.21 24.85 -3.84
C ARG A 223 5.87 25.98 -2.90
N ALA A 224 5.32 25.70 -1.70
CA ALA A 224 4.90 26.73 -0.75
C ALA A 224 6.07 27.37 0.02
N CYS A 225 7.15 26.63 0.33
CA CYS A 225 8.24 27.16 1.17
C CYS A 225 9.64 26.85 0.66
N GLY A 226 9.80 26.20 -0.49
CA GLY A 226 11.11 25.85 -1.08
C GLY A 226 11.86 24.72 -0.37
N SER A 227 11.34 24.18 0.73
CA SER A 227 12.02 23.14 1.52
C SER A 227 12.22 21.85 0.73
N ALA A 228 13.39 21.23 0.88
CA ALA A 228 13.67 19.88 0.36
C ALA A 228 13.14 18.76 1.27
N LEU A 229 12.39 19.10 2.32
CA LEU A 229 11.78 18.14 3.25
C LEU A 229 10.37 17.73 2.80
N LEU A 230 10.13 17.62 1.50
CA LEU A 230 8.94 17.02 0.93
C LEU A 230 9.08 15.50 1.01
N LYS A 231 8.03 14.79 1.47
CA LYS A 231 7.97 13.33 1.49
C LYS A 231 6.57 12.85 1.13
N PRO A 232 6.38 11.60 0.65
CA PRO A 232 5.05 11.02 0.59
C PRO A 232 4.39 10.99 1.97
N SER A 233 3.07 11.10 2.01
CA SER A 233 2.29 11.05 3.24
C SER A 233 2.25 9.64 3.84
N VAL A 234 3.43 9.00 3.92
CA VAL A 234 3.65 7.65 4.45
C VAL A 234 4.39 7.74 5.79
N THR A 235 3.99 6.95 6.75
CA THR A 235 4.72 6.77 8.00
C THR A 235 5.93 5.87 7.76
N PHE A 236 7.14 6.44 7.67
CA PHE A 236 8.38 5.67 7.57
C PHE A 236 8.69 4.95 8.88
N HIS A 237 9.48 3.89 8.82
CA HIS A 237 9.93 3.18 10.01
C HIS A 237 10.64 4.13 10.98
N GLY A 238 10.39 3.96 12.27
CA GLY A 238 10.88 4.88 13.31
C GLY A 238 10.17 6.23 13.37
N GLY A 239 9.21 6.49 12.46
CA GLY A 239 8.31 7.63 12.53
C GLY A 239 7.02 7.30 13.29
N SER A 240 6.31 8.35 13.69
CA SER A 240 5.02 8.21 14.40
C SER A 240 3.85 8.27 13.43
N VAL A 241 2.89 7.37 13.61
CA VAL A 241 1.57 7.50 12.98
C VAL A 241 0.89 8.76 13.52
N PRO A 242 0.25 9.59 12.70
CA PRO A 242 -0.46 10.78 13.17
C PRO A 242 -1.44 10.48 14.30
N VAL A 243 -1.60 11.43 15.22
CA VAL A 243 -2.39 11.23 16.46
C VAL A 243 -3.86 10.97 16.15
N ASP A 244 -4.43 11.69 15.19
CA ASP A 244 -5.81 11.53 14.72
C ASP A 244 -6.03 10.14 14.11
N VAL A 245 -5.12 9.66 13.25
CA VAL A 245 -5.15 8.30 12.68
C VAL A 245 -5.05 7.24 13.78
N THR A 246 -4.13 7.44 14.73
CA THR A 246 -3.95 6.54 15.87
C THR A 246 -5.20 6.48 16.75
N SER A 247 -5.81 7.63 17.04
CA SER A 247 -7.01 7.73 17.88
C SER A 247 -8.21 7.07 17.21
N ASN A 248 -8.43 7.32 15.91
CA ASN A 248 -9.49 6.70 15.12
C ASN A 248 -9.30 5.17 15.05
N ALA A 249 -8.08 4.69 14.75
CA ALA A 249 -7.79 3.26 14.74
C ALA A 249 -8.07 2.59 16.10
N ALA A 250 -7.69 3.24 17.20
CA ALA A 250 -7.94 2.73 18.53
C ALA A 250 -9.44 2.74 18.89
N GLU A 251 -10.20 3.72 18.42
CA GLU A 251 -11.65 3.79 18.60
C GLU A 251 -12.35 2.63 17.87
N ARG A 252 -12.00 2.37 16.61
CA ARG A 252 -12.51 1.21 15.85
C ARG A 252 -12.21 -0.10 16.57
N ALA A 253 -10.97 -0.28 17.03
CA ALA A 253 -10.55 -1.48 17.76
C ALA A 253 -11.28 -1.65 19.12
N ARG A 254 -11.61 -0.54 19.79
CA ARG A 254 -12.41 -0.58 21.02
C ARG A 254 -13.88 -0.91 20.77
N GLY A 255 -14.41 -0.48 19.64
CA GLY A 255 -15.82 -0.62 19.31
C GLY A 255 -16.19 -1.91 18.57
N CYS A 256 -15.24 -2.75 18.21
CA CYS A 256 -15.51 -4.01 17.49
C CYS A 256 -15.76 -5.18 18.46
N ASP A 257 -16.57 -6.14 18.01
CA ASP A 257 -16.78 -7.45 18.69
C ASP A 257 -15.97 -8.59 18.03
N ALA A 258 -15.42 -8.31 16.86
CA ALA A 258 -14.55 -9.23 16.13
C ALA A 258 -13.56 -8.49 15.24
N VAL A 259 -12.40 -9.09 15.01
CA VAL A 259 -11.35 -8.61 14.09
C VAL A 259 -11.07 -9.70 13.07
N LEU A 260 -11.07 -9.36 11.78
CA LEU A 260 -10.54 -10.20 10.71
C LEU A 260 -9.25 -9.56 10.17
N VAL A 261 -8.14 -10.23 10.43
CA VAL A 261 -6.83 -9.88 9.85
C VAL A 261 -6.66 -10.63 8.53
N ALA A 262 -6.42 -9.92 7.44
CA ALA A 262 -6.22 -10.50 6.12
C ALA A 262 -4.88 -10.05 5.51
N GLY A 263 -4.05 -11.03 5.08
CA GLY A 263 -2.79 -10.79 4.37
C GLY A 263 -1.78 -9.93 5.15
N SER A 264 -1.69 -10.13 6.47
CA SER A 264 -0.75 -9.38 7.31
C SER A 264 -0.10 -10.27 8.36
N THR A 265 1.22 -10.17 8.47
CA THR A 265 1.99 -10.79 9.57
C THR A 265 1.90 -9.98 10.88
N LEU A 266 1.27 -8.80 10.88
CA LEU A 266 1.15 -7.90 12.04
C LEU A 266 2.50 -7.54 12.70
N SER A 267 3.56 -7.47 11.93
CA SER A 267 4.91 -7.22 12.46
C SER A 267 5.08 -5.81 13.01
N THR A 268 4.39 -4.83 12.42
CA THR A 268 4.41 -3.46 12.92
C THR A 268 3.61 -3.38 14.22
N PHE A 269 4.19 -2.68 15.22
CA PHE A 269 3.49 -2.54 16.50
C PHE A 269 2.20 -1.73 16.37
N SER A 270 2.16 -0.77 15.45
CA SER A 270 0.98 0.07 15.18
C SER A 270 -0.27 -0.76 14.81
N ALA A 271 -0.12 -1.81 14.00
CA ALA A 271 -1.21 -2.70 13.63
C ALA A 271 -1.45 -3.79 14.69
N TYR A 272 -0.37 -4.42 15.19
CA TYR A 272 -0.47 -5.48 16.19
C TYR A 272 -1.22 -5.05 17.46
N ARG A 273 -0.91 -3.83 17.98
CA ARG A 273 -1.56 -3.33 19.20
C ARG A 273 -3.09 -3.24 19.06
N LEU A 274 -3.61 -2.93 17.86
CA LEU A 274 -5.05 -2.83 17.63
C LEU A 274 -5.73 -4.20 17.80
N VAL A 275 -5.13 -5.26 17.26
CA VAL A 275 -5.61 -6.64 17.42
C VAL A 275 -5.51 -7.09 18.87
N ARG A 276 -4.36 -6.82 19.52
CA ARG A 276 -4.14 -7.14 20.94
C ARG A 276 -5.17 -6.44 21.83
N ASP A 277 -5.36 -5.15 21.65
CA ASP A 277 -6.24 -4.34 22.50
C ASP A 277 -7.71 -4.73 22.28
N ALA A 278 -8.12 -5.09 21.05
CA ALA A 278 -9.44 -5.65 20.77
C ALA A 278 -9.63 -7.02 21.46
N ALA A 279 -8.67 -7.93 21.32
CA ALA A 279 -8.71 -9.26 21.95
C ALA A 279 -8.78 -9.18 23.49
N GLN A 280 -8.01 -8.27 24.11
CA GLN A 280 -8.03 -8.04 25.57
C GLN A 280 -9.40 -7.54 26.07
N ARG A 281 -10.21 -6.96 25.19
CA ARG A 281 -11.58 -6.52 25.48
C ARG A 281 -12.64 -7.57 25.15
N GLY A 282 -12.20 -8.78 24.76
CA GLY A 282 -13.09 -9.90 24.47
C GLY A 282 -13.51 -10.01 23.00
N ALA A 283 -12.99 -9.18 22.08
CA ALA A 283 -13.24 -9.34 20.65
C ALA A 283 -12.63 -10.65 20.13
N ARG A 284 -13.38 -11.39 19.31
CA ARG A 284 -12.88 -12.58 18.65
C ARG A 284 -11.92 -12.20 17.54
N VAL A 285 -10.88 -12.99 17.31
CA VAL A 285 -9.87 -12.70 16.29
C VAL A 285 -9.79 -13.83 15.27
N ALA A 286 -10.06 -13.52 14.01
CA ALA A 286 -9.77 -14.40 12.87
C ALA A 286 -8.53 -13.89 12.12
N ILE A 287 -7.65 -14.79 11.75
CA ILE A 287 -6.44 -14.50 10.95
C ILE A 287 -6.49 -15.32 9.67
N LEU A 288 -6.52 -14.64 8.53
CA LEU A 288 -6.38 -15.21 7.19
C LEU A 288 -5.04 -14.77 6.61
N ASN A 289 -4.02 -15.62 6.73
CA ASN A 289 -2.66 -15.30 6.29
C ASN A 289 -1.86 -16.58 6.03
N CYS A 290 -1.10 -16.63 4.94
CA CYS A 290 -0.12 -17.68 4.72
C CYS A 290 1.08 -17.46 5.63
N GLY A 291 1.33 -18.40 6.54
CA GLY A 291 2.44 -18.37 7.49
C GLY A 291 2.13 -17.63 8.79
N ALA A 292 3.13 -17.59 9.67
CA ALA A 292 3.01 -17.10 11.04
C ALA A 292 2.75 -15.60 11.10
N THR A 293 1.98 -15.18 12.12
CA THR A 293 1.73 -13.79 12.45
C THR A 293 2.08 -13.50 13.91
N ARG A 294 2.30 -12.24 14.23
CA ARG A 294 2.56 -11.81 15.61
C ARG A 294 1.39 -12.05 16.56
N ALA A 295 0.17 -12.19 16.02
CA ALA A 295 -1.05 -12.35 16.79
C ALA A 295 -1.62 -13.77 16.78
N ASP A 296 -0.89 -14.79 16.35
CA ASP A 296 -1.39 -16.16 16.26
C ASP A 296 -1.90 -16.68 17.61
N SER A 297 -1.25 -16.30 18.72
CA SER A 297 -1.69 -16.68 20.07
C SER A 297 -2.99 -15.99 20.54
N LEU A 298 -3.45 -14.98 19.83
CA LEU A 298 -4.70 -14.26 20.10
C LEU A 298 -5.86 -14.76 19.21
N ALA A 299 -5.55 -15.58 18.18
CA ALA A 299 -6.52 -16.00 17.21
C ALA A 299 -7.49 -17.05 17.78
N THR A 300 -8.79 -16.79 17.61
CA THR A 300 -9.85 -17.80 17.82
C THR A 300 -10.07 -18.65 16.56
N LEU A 301 -9.67 -18.12 15.41
CA LEU A 301 -9.68 -18.81 14.11
C LEU A 301 -8.43 -18.41 13.33
N LYS A 302 -7.66 -19.38 12.85
CA LYS A 302 -6.57 -19.14 11.90
C LYS A 302 -6.74 -20.00 10.67
N LEU A 303 -6.63 -19.37 9.49
CA LEU A 303 -6.68 -20.01 8.18
C LEU A 303 -5.41 -19.67 7.42
N GLU A 304 -4.66 -20.70 7.02
CA GLU A 304 -3.44 -20.56 6.20
C GLU A 304 -3.80 -20.69 4.71
N GLU A 305 -4.57 -19.72 4.20
CA GLU A 305 -5.04 -19.69 2.83
C GLU A 305 -4.70 -18.36 2.16
N ARG A 306 -4.64 -18.39 0.83
CA ARG A 306 -4.49 -17.16 0.03
C ARG A 306 -5.74 -16.31 0.16
N VAL A 307 -5.56 -15.04 0.46
CA VAL A 307 -6.66 -14.06 0.62
C VAL A 307 -7.50 -13.91 -0.65
N GLY A 308 -6.85 -13.97 -1.83
CA GLY A 308 -7.52 -13.93 -3.14
C GLY A 308 -8.41 -15.12 -3.45
N VAL A 309 -8.32 -16.20 -2.67
CA VAL A 309 -9.20 -17.40 -2.78
C VAL A 309 -10.24 -17.39 -1.67
N ALA A 310 -9.82 -17.23 -0.43
CA ALA A 310 -10.68 -17.37 0.73
C ALA A 310 -11.71 -16.23 0.86
N LEU A 311 -11.34 -14.98 0.54
CA LEU A 311 -12.26 -13.84 0.67
C LEU A 311 -13.40 -13.85 -0.38
N PRO A 312 -13.17 -14.13 -1.67
CA PRO A 312 -14.26 -14.33 -2.63
C PRO A 312 -15.18 -15.48 -2.24
N ALA A 313 -14.63 -16.60 -1.74
CA ALA A 313 -15.43 -17.71 -1.26
C ALA A 313 -16.31 -17.36 -0.04
N LEU A 314 -15.75 -16.54 0.88
CA LEU A 314 -16.51 -15.98 2.01
C LEU A 314 -17.71 -15.16 1.54
N VAL A 315 -17.50 -14.23 0.58
CA VAL A 315 -18.58 -13.39 0.06
C VAL A 315 -19.66 -14.24 -0.61
N ALA A 316 -19.28 -15.23 -1.41
CA ALA A 316 -20.22 -16.15 -2.05
C ALA A 316 -21.08 -16.92 -1.01
N ALA A 317 -20.48 -17.36 0.11
CA ALA A 317 -21.20 -18.01 1.20
C ALA A 317 -22.16 -17.03 1.92
N MET A 318 -21.78 -15.78 2.10
CA MET A 318 -22.61 -14.76 2.77
C MET A 318 -23.76 -14.26 1.89
N ALA A 319 -23.60 -14.25 0.57
CA ALA A 319 -24.65 -13.82 -0.37
C ALA A 319 -25.70 -14.92 -0.62
N GLY A 320 -25.32 -16.20 -0.55
CA GLY A 320 -26.21 -17.34 -0.78
C GLY A 320 -27.10 -17.73 0.41
N GLY A 321 -26.97 -17.08 1.54
CA GLY A 321 -27.73 -17.33 2.78
C GLY A 321 -28.96 -16.43 2.99
N ARG A 322 -29.46 -15.77 1.93
CA ARG A 322 -30.71 -14.97 1.95
C ARG A 322 -31.89 -15.79 1.40
#